data_5ba6758acdccc93c836e512ff2f7b228
#
_entry.id   5ba6758acdccc93c836e512ff2f7b228
#
_cell.length_a   1.000
_cell.length_b   1.000
_cell.length_c   1.000
_cell.angle_alpha   90.00
_cell.angle_beta   90.00
_cell.angle_gamma   90.00
#
_symmetry.space_group_name_H-M   'P 1'
#
loop_
_entity.id
_entity.type
_entity.pdbx_description
1 polymer ?
#
loop_
_entity_poly.entity_id
_entity_poly.type
_entity_poly.pdbx_seq_one_letter_code
_entity_poly.pdbx_strand_id
1 'polypeptide(L)'
;MPIARLIAALIFICCASFARADALDDALAKFFDDKFPRTEQAIGELAASGAANAPAILDALGDNRLLFDPVGRVVVYQTTAGDVLDATTGEKIAGVDLGSFKKVRVNNALRRAIEAALGALSMANPDPAKRIAAAEAVFKSRDAKALPALEAQLARESDSRAAAALRQARAAILALDSSAAAPDRLAAIAALEERGDEDAQNLLDQVAGAASSPALKAAAQAALASIKTRLALWNVAQNLWYGLSASSVLLLAAIGLAITFGVMGVINMAHGEMVMLGAYATFVVQSVLPPSLSEWSLAIALPVAFIVSGCVGIVLERFVIQFLYGRPLETLLATWGVSLILQQAVRTVFGANNRQVYAPKFMSGGVEIGGLSITTGRLWIIALAILVFVALQLALRMTPFGLRMRAVTQNRRMAAAMGVSTGRIDMFAFGLGSGIAGVAGVALSQIDNVSPNLGQGYIIDSFMVVVLGGVGNLWGTALGALTLGLANKLLEPAIGAVLGKILLLVFIILFIQKRPRGLFALKGRAVEA
;
A
#
# COMPACT_ATOMS: atom_id res chain seq x y z
N MET A 1 -9.20 53.49 -33.57
CA MET A 1 -9.27 53.37 -32.10
C MET A 1 -8.71 52.08 -31.48
N PRO A 2 -8.22 51.03 -32.19
CA PRO A 2 -7.65 49.84 -31.53
C PRO A 2 -6.18 50.02 -31.07
N ILE A 3 -5.37 50.83 -31.76
CA ILE A 3 -3.93 50.98 -31.47
C ILE A 3 -3.66 51.70 -30.14
N ALA A 4 -4.45 52.70 -29.78
CA ALA A 4 -4.31 53.42 -28.51
C ALA A 4 -4.63 52.52 -27.29
N ARG A 5 -5.55 51.56 -27.41
CA ARG A 5 -5.84 50.59 -26.33
C ARG A 5 -4.74 49.54 -26.21
N LEU A 6 -4.09 49.17 -27.31
CA LEU A 6 -2.96 48.23 -27.30
C LEU A 6 -1.71 48.88 -26.66
N ILE A 7 -1.44 50.15 -26.97
CA ILE A 7 -0.34 50.92 -26.36
C ILE A 7 -0.60 51.16 -24.87
N ALA A 8 -1.84 51.49 -24.47
CA ALA A 8 -2.20 51.63 -23.06
C ALA A 8 -2.07 50.30 -22.29
N ALA A 9 -2.47 49.17 -22.89
CA ALA A 9 -2.29 47.86 -22.29
C ALA A 9 -0.80 47.45 -22.17
N LEU A 10 0.02 47.79 -23.17
CA LEU A 10 1.47 47.54 -23.13
C LEU A 10 2.17 48.40 -22.08
N ILE A 11 1.79 49.68 -21.96
CA ILE A 11 2.30 50.61 -20.92
C ILE A 11 1.88 50.12 -19.53
N PHE A 12 0.64 49.63 -19.37
CA PHE A 12 0.16 49.10 -18.10
C PHE A 12 0.89 47.81 -17.70
N ILE A 13 1.20 46.93 -18.67
CA ILE A 13 2.01 45.71 -18.45
C ILE A 13 3.45 46.06 -18.09
N CYS A 14 4.08 47.03 -18.78
CA CYS A 14 5.41 47.51 -18.44
C CYS A 14 5.46 48.17 -17.04
N CYS A 15 4.51 49.03 -16.70
CA CYS A 15 4.45 49.65 -15.37
C CYS A 15 4.22 48.63 -14.25
N ALA A 16 3.43 47.58 -14.49
CA ALA A 16 3.21 46.50 -13.53
C ALA A 16 4.47 45.64 -13.32
N SER A 17 5.32 45.47 -14.33
CA SER A 17 6.58 44.77 -14.24
C SER A 17 7.65 45.51 -13.47
N PHE A 18 7.74 46.85 -13.64
CA PHE A 18 8.65 47.70 -12.89
C PHE A 18 8.28 47.78 -11.40
N ALA A 19 6.99 47.92 -11.06
CA ALA A 19 6.54 47.97 -9.67
C ALA A 19 6.78 46.67 -8.90
N ARG A 20 6.87 45.51 -9.61
CA ARG A 20 7.20 44.22 -8.99
C ARG A 20 8.70 44.02 -8.74
N ALA A 21 9.57 44.57 -9.58
CA ALA A 21 11.02 44.53 -9.38
C ALA A 21 11.43 45.35 -8.14
N ASP A 22 10.87 46.55 -7.97
CA ASP A 22 11.14 47.40 -6.81
C ASP A 22 10.73 46.75 -5.49
N ALA A 23 9.58 46.05 -5.45
CA ALA A 23 9.10 45.36 -4.25
C ALA A 23 9.97 44.16 -3.85
N LEU A 24 10.55 43.43 -4.80
CA LEU A 24 11.49 42.34 -4.53
C LEU A 24 12.80 42.87 -3.97
N ASP A 25 13.35 43.92 -4.59
CA ASP A 25 14.62 44.54 -4.18
C ASP A 25 14.52 45.15 -2.77
N ASP A 26 13.41 45.81 -2.44
CA ASP A 26 13.13 46.34 -1.12
C ASP A 26 13.04 45.22 -0.04
N ALA A 27 12.44 44.09 -0.38
CA ALA A 27 12.37 42.93 0.51
C ALA A 27 13.77 42.33 0.73
N LEU A 28 14.55 42.12 -0.34
CA LEU A 28 15.91 41.55 -0.27
C LEU A 28 16.86 42.51 0.49
N ALA A 29 16.70 43.81 0.36
CA ALA A 29 17.52 44.79 1.07
C ALA A 29 17.47 44.65 2.60
N LYS A 30 16.39 44.12 3.15
CA LYS A 30 16.23 43.95 4.61
C LYS A 30 17.07 42.82 5.19
N PHE A 31 17.56 41.90 4.38
CA PHE A 31 18.49 40.86 4.84
C PHE A 31 19.87 41.41 5.22
N PHE A 32 20.27 42.57 4.68
CA PHE A 32 21.54 43.20 5.01
C PHE A 32 21.63 43.71 6.46
N ASP A 33 20.48 43.94 7.10
CA ASP A 33 20.43 44.41 8.48
C ASP A 33 20.80 43.32 9.51
N ASP A 34 20.82 42.06 9.13
CA ASP A 34 21.12 40.85 9.96
C ASP A 34 20.35 40.88 11.30
N LYS A 35 19.07 41.35 11.30
CA LYS A 35 18.19 41.41 12.47
C LYS A 35 16.93 40.60 12.25
N PHE A 36 16.59 39.71 13.19
CA PHE A 36 15.41 38.84 13.10
C PHE A 36 14.09 39.56 12.76
N PRO A 37 13.73 40.71 13.36
CA PRO A 37 12.51 41.42 12.99
C PRO A 37 12.51 41.94 11.54
N ARG A 38 13.68 42.32 11.00
CA ARG A 38 13.83 42.75 9.62
C ARG A 38 13.74 41.58 8.65
N THR A 39 14.31 40.44 9.02
CA THR A 39 14.17 39.19 8.25
C THR A 39 12.70 38.75 8.22
N GLU A 40 11.94 38.90 9.30
CA GLU A 40 10.51 38.56 9.34
C GLU A 40 9.70 39.47 8.40
N GLN A 41 10.00 40.79 8.37
CA GLN A 41 9.41 41.73 7.43
C GLN A 41 9.75 41.37 5.97
N ALA A 42 11.02 41.02 5.69
CA ALA A 42 11.46 40.57 4.37
C ALA A 42 10.69 39.34 3.89
N ILE A 43 10.46 38.35 4.76
CA ILE A 43 9.67 37.16 4.45
C ILE A 43 8.24 37.53 4.04
N GLY A 44 7.59 38.42 4.79
CA GLY A 44 6.22 38.86 4.48
C GLY A 44 6.14 39.62 3.16
N GLU A 45 7.11 40.51 2.89
CA GLU A 45 7.16 41.27 1.65
C GLU A 45 7.52 40.43 0.44
N LEU A 46 8.43 39.45 0.57
CA LEU A 46 8.70 38.44 -0.45
C LEU A 46 7.44 37.64 -0.82
N ALA A 47 6.65 37.24 0.18
CA ALA A 47 5.39 36.55 -0.06
C ALA A 47 4.35 37.41 -0.79
N ALA A 48 4.37 38.73 -0.54
CA ALA A 48 3.46 39.69 -1.16
C ALA A 48 3.94 40.21 -2.54
N SER A 49 5.22 40.08 -2.87
CA SER A 49 5.83 40.64 -4.08
C SER A 49 5.29 40.00 -5.38
N GLY A 50 4.82 38.76 -5.34
CA GLY A 50 4.41 38.00 -6.52
C GLY A 50 5.56 37.67 -7.48
N ALA A 51 6.82 37.79 -7.03
CA ALA A 51 8.00 37.48 -7.83
C ALA A 51 8.10 35.94 -8.06
N ALA A 52 8.47 35.57 -9.29
CA ALA A 52 8.53 34.14 -9.68
C ALA A 52 9.57 33.32 -8.88
N ASN A 53 10.63 33.97 -8.41
CA ASN A 53 11.72 33.38 -7.63
C ASN A 53 11.50 33.47 -6.10
N ALA A 54 10.47 34.18 -5.62
CA ALA A 54 10.17 34.29 -4.19
C ALA A 54 10.02 32.93 -3.46
N PRO A 55 9.35 31.91 -4.01
CA PRO A 55 9.29 30.58 -3.39
C PRO A 55 10.67 29.94 -3.23
N ALA A 56 11.55 30.05 -4.24
CA ALA A 56 12.89 29.47 -4.20
C ALA A 56 13.80 30.18 -3.19
N ILE A 57 13.65 31.47 -3.03
CA ILE A 57 14.38 32.29 -2.05
C ILE A 57 13.96 31.90 -0.63
N LEU A 58 12.64 31.77 -0.38
CA LEU A 58 12.11 31.40 0.93
C LEU A 58 12.47 29.95 1.30
N ASP A 59 12.45 29.03 0.35
CA ASP A 59 12.89 27.66 0.53
C ASP A 59 14.39 27.60 0.90
N ALA A 60 15.23 28.33 0.15
CA ALA A 60 16.65 28.44 0.45
C ALA A 60 16.92 29.11 1.80
N LEU A 61 16.11 30.08 2.22
CA LEU A 61 16.18 30.68 3.55
C LEU A 61 15.85 29.67 4.64
N GLY A 62 14.79 28.87 4.46
CA GLY A 62 14.39 27.81 5.39
C GLY A 62 15.48 26.77 5.63
N ASP A 63 16.19 26.43 4.55
CA ASP A 63 17.29 25.45 4.55
C ASP A 63 18.67 26.05 4.90
N ASN A 64 18.75 27.31 5.31
CA ASN A 64 20.00 28.07 5.55
C ASN A 64 20.94 28.12 4.33
N ARG A 65 20.37 28.15 3.11
CA ARG A 65 21.07 28.26 1.83
C ARG A 65 21.01 29.66 1.22
N LEU A 66 20.37 30.62 1.91
CA LEU A 66 20.35 32.03 1.53
C LEU A 66 21.55 32.76 2.12
N LEU A 67 22.29 33.46 1.28
CA LEU A 67 23.52 34.16 1.62
C LEU A 67 23.42 35.63 1.19
N PHE A 68 24.06 36.54 1.93
CA PHE A 68 24.13 37.95 1.58
C PHE A 68 25.56 38.47 1.74
N ASP A 69 25.93 39.39 0.84
CA ASP A 69 27.17 40.16 0.97
C ASP A 69 26.84 41.56 1.51
N PRO A 70 27.27 41.90 2.74
CA PRO A 70 26.98 43.21 3.33
C PRO A 70 27.72 44.37 2.64
N VAL A 71 28.80 44.11 1.91
CA VAL A 71 29.61 45.13 1.23
C VAL A 71 29.10 45.33 -0.21
N GLY A 72 28.97 44.24 -0.95
CA GLY A 72 28.48 44.28 -2.33
C GLY A 72 26.97 44.46 -2.46
N ARG A 73 26.21 44.36 -1.36
CA ARG A 73 24.75 44.45 -1.34
C ARG A 73 24.07 43.51 -2.33
N VAL A 74 24.55 42.27 -2.36
CA VAL A 74 24.01 41.20 -3.22
C VAL A 74 23.48 40.06 -2.33
N VAL A 75 22.29 39.55 -2.66
CA VAL A 75 21.70 38.38 -2.03
C VAL A 75 21.72 37.22 -3.04
N VAL A 76 22.27 36.09 -2.63
CA VAL A 76 22.34 34.89 -3.48
C VAL A 76 21.77 33.67 -2.72
N TYR A 77 21.26 32.71 -3.46
CA TYR A 77 20.81 31.48 -2.86
C TYR A 77 21.41 30.26 -3.57
N GLN A 78 21.68 29.23 -2.79
CA GLN A 78 22.18 27.95 -3.33
C GLN A 78 21.03 27.01 -3.61
N THR A 79 21.03 26.40 -4.80
CA THR A 79 20.10 25.32 -5.13
C THR A 79 20.50 24.02 -4.40
N THR A 80 19.62 23.02 -4.37
CA THR A 80 19.94 21.67 -3.87
C THR A 80 21.04 20.99 -4.68
N ALA A 81 21.25 21.38 -5.93
CA ALA A 81 22.34 20.91 -6.78
C ALA A 81 23.68 21.61 -6.52
N GLY A 82 23.72 22.65 -5.66
CA GLY A 82 24.92 23.39 -5.32
C GLY A 82 25.19 24.60 -6.21
N ASP A 83 24.33 24.90 -7.19
CA ASP A 83 24.44 26.09 -8.03
C ASP A 83 24.08 27.36 -7.25
N VAL A 84 24.81 28.46 -7.51
CA VAL A 84 24.57 29.77 -6.88
C VAL A 84 23.79 30.63 -7.86
N LEU A 85 22.63 31.15 -7.42
CA LEU A 85 21.77 32.03 -8.20
C LEU A 85 21.61 33.37 -7.50
N ASP A 86 21.51 34.44 -8.29
CA ASP A 86 21.14 35.77 -7.82
C ASP A 86 19.69 35.79 -7.36
N ALA A 87 19.43 36.35 -6.17
CA ALA A 87 18.07 36.39 -5.62
C ALA A 87 17.17 37.39 -6.35
N THR A 88 17.73 38.44 -6.97
CA THR A 88 16.97 39.43 -7.72
C THR A 88 16.59 38.91 -9.11
N THR A 89 17.59 38.42 -9.87
CA THR A 89 17.39 38.01 -11.27
C THR A 89 17.01 36.55 -11.45
N GLY A 90 17.38 35.68 -10.51
CA GLY A 90 17.24 34.22 -10.63
C GLY A 90 18.26 33.58 -11.56
N GLU A 91 19.24 34.31 -12.06
CA GLU A 91 20.28 33.84 -12.97
C GLU A 91 21.44 33.17 -12.23
N LYS A 92 22.09 32.20 -12.87
CA LYS A 92 23.24 31.52 -12.30
C LYS A 92 24.49 32.38 -12.39
N ILE A 93 25.11 32.60 -11.24
CA ILE A 93 26.37 33.33 -11.17
C ILE A 93 27.54 32.33 -11.11
N ALA A 94 28.42 32.39 -12.10
CA ALA A 94 29.61 31.53 -12.13
C ALA A 94 30.81 32.24 -11.46
N GLY A 95 31.58 31.53 -10.64
CA GLY A 95 32.84 32.04 -10.08
C GLY A 95 32.70 33.00 -8.88
N VAL A 96 31.59 32.95 -8.16
CA VAL A 96 31.41 33.76 -6.93
C VAL A 96 32.30 33.20 -5.81
N ASP A 97 33.16 34.07 -5.24
CA ASP A 97 33.85 33.76 -4.00
C ASP A 97 32.87 33.89 -2.82
N LEU A 98 32.40 32.73 -2.33
CA LEU A 98 31.46 32.66 -1.19
C LEU A 98 32.10 33.02 0.15
N GLY A 99 33.41 33.25 0.21
CA GLY A 99 34.12 33.60 1.44
C GLY A 99 33.72 34.97 2.04
N SER A 100 33.22 35.89 1.21
CA SER A 100 32.70 37.21 1.64
C SER A 100 31.24 37.20 2.08
N PHE A 101 30.50 36.11 1.75
CA PHE A 101 29.06 36.02 2.00
C PHE A 101 28.77 35.47 3.41
N LYS A 102 27.77 36.04 4.05
CA LYS A 102 27.22 35.60 5.32
C LYS A 102 25.90 34.85 5.13
N LYS A 103 25.67 33.82 5.89
CA LYS A 103 24.37 33.13 5.91
C LYS A 103 23.33 33.97 6.65
N VAL A 104 22.13 34.08 6.10
CA VAL A 104 21.00 34.67 6.83
C VAL A 104 20.63 33.75 7.98
N ARG A 105 20.61 34.26 9.21
CA ARG A 105 20.29 33.50 10.40
C ARG A 105 18.79 33.27 10.54
N VAL A 106 18.39 32.03 10.80
CA VAL A 106 16.98 31.64 10.95
C VAL A 106 16.76 31.06 12.34
N ASN A 107 15.78 31.58 13.07
CA ASN A 107 15.29 31.03 14.34
C ASN A 107 13.93 30.32 14.13
N ASN A 108 13.40 29.70 15.20
CA ASN A 108 12.13 28.97 15.13
C ASN A 108 10.91 29.85 14.79
N ALA A 109 10.94 31.15 15.11
CA ALA A 109 9.89 32.08 14.74
C ALA A 109 9.93 32.38 13.24
N LEU A 110 11.12 32.60 12.68
CA LEU A 110 11.31 32.82 11.26
C LEU A 110 10.99 31.56 10.44
N ARG A 111 11.31 30.35 10.93
CA ARG A 111 10.91 29.12 10.25
C ARG A 111 9.39 29.04 10.07
N ARG A 112 8.64 29.34 11.12
CA ARG A 112 7.17 29.38 11.04
C ARG A 112 6.67 30.48 10.06
N ALA A 113 7.32 31.64 10.04
CA ALA A 113 7.00 32.70 9.10
C ALA A 113 7.30 32.29 7.64
N ILE A 114 8.41 31.59 7.39
CA ILE A 114 8.78 31.03 6.08
C ILE A 114 7.74 29.99 5.64
N GLU A 115 7.38 29.06 6.51
CA GLU A 115 6.38 28.04 6.21
C GLU A 115 5.01 28.66 5.87
N ALA A 116 4.58 29.68 6.62
CA ALA A 116 3.34 30.40 6.35
C ALA A 116 3.41 31.15 5.01
N ALA A 117 4.54 31.81 4.71
CA ALA A 117 4.76 32.55 3.46
C ALA A 117 4.79 31.60 2.24
N LEU A 118 5.49 30.47 2.34
CA LEU A 118 5.51 29.45 1.30
C LEU A 118 4.12 28.84 1.09
N GLY A 119 3.38 28.60 2.17
CA GLY A 119 1.98 28.16 2.11
C GLY A 119 1.10 29.16 1.35
N ALA A 120 1.20 30.45 1.65
CA ALA A 120 0.43 31.51 0.97
C ALA A 120 0.76 31.60 -0.53
N LEU A 121 2.05 31.56 -0.88
CA LEU A 121 2.51 31.55 -2.27
C LEU A 121 2.06 30.32 -3.03
N SER A 122 2.09 29.16 -2.39
CA SER A 122 1.64 27.89 -2.98
C SER A 122 0.13 27.87 -3.22
N MET A 123 -0.65 28.56 -2.39
CA MET A 123 -2.11 28.69 -2.58
C MET A 123 -2.47 29.51 -3.82
N ALA A 124 -1.64 30.47 -4.22
CA ALA A 124 -1.84 31.30 -5.42
C ALA A 124 -1.21 30.70 -6.69
N ASN A 125 -0.68 29.48 -6.63
CA ASN A 125 0.00 28.84 -7.76
C ASN A 125 -0.98 28.59 -8.93
N PRO A 126 -0.58 28.78 -10.21
CA PRO A 126 -1.41 28.47 -11.38
C PRO A 126 -1.87 27.01 -11.45
N ASP A 127 -1.07 26.07 -10.95
CA ASP A 127 -1.37 24.63 -10.93
C ASP A 127 -2.37 24.28 -9.81
N PRO A 128 -3.58 23.77 -10.13
CA PRO A 128 -4.55 23.37 -9.13
C PRO A 128 -4.03 22.30 -8.14
N ALA A 129 -3.18 21.39 -8.60
CA ALA A 129 -2.63 20.35 -7.73
C ALA A 129 -1.74 20.94 -6.61
N LYS A 130 -0.97 21.98 -6.92
CA LYS A 130 -0.16 22.69 -5.93
C LYS A 130 -1.02 23.50 -4.96
N ARG A 131 -2.12 24.08 -5.43
CA ARG A 131 -3.07 24.79 -4.55
C ARG A 131 -3.77 23.83 -3.58
N ILE A 132 -4.16 22.64 -4.05
CA ILE A 132 -4.73 21.59 -3.20
C ILE A 132 -3.71 21.17 -2.13
N ALA A 133 -2.46 20.92 -2.51
CA ALA A 133 -1.41 20.54 -1.56
C ALA A 133 -1.16 21.64 -0.50
N ALA A 134 -1.18 22.91 -0.91
CA ALA A 134 -1.06 24.04 0.01
C ALA A 134 -2.26 24.13 0.99
N ALA A 135 -3.48 23.94 0.49
CA ALA A 135 -4.68 23.89 1.32
C ALA A 135 -4.63 22.75 2.33
N GLU A 136 -4.18 21.55 1.92
CA GLU A 136 -3.98 20.41 2.81
C GLU A 136 -2.91 20.70 3.91
N ALA A 137 -1.83 21.37 3.56
CA ALA A 137 -0.82 21.79 4.54
C ALA A 137 -1.41 22.75 5.59
N VAL A 138 -2.25 23.71 5.16
CA VAL A 138 -2.95 24.63 6.07
C VAL A 138 -3.99 23.91 6.90
N PHE A 139 -4.73 22.96 6.32
CA PHE A 139 -5.66 22.10 7.06
C PHE A 139 -4.97 21.38 8.23
N LYS A 140 -3.78 20.85 8.00
CA LYS A 140 -2.99 20.13 9.02
C LYS A 140 -2.37 21.07 10.06
N SER A 141 -1.81 22.22 9.61
CA SER A 141 -1.15 23.19 10.52
C SER A 141 -2.15 24.00 11.35
N ARG A 142 -3.36 24.26 10.80
CA ARG A 142 -4.44 25.07 11.42
C ARG A 142 -3.97 26.47 11.81
N ASP A 143 -3.03 27.05 11.06
CA ASP A 143 -2.52 28.37 11.36
C ASP A 143 -3.55 29.44 11.01
N ALA A 144 -4.06 30.15 12.02
CA ALA A 144 -5.02 31.25 11.84
C ALA A 144 -4.49 32.39 10.97
N LYS A 145 -3.16 32.57 10.89
CA LYS A 145 -2.53 33.58 10.03
C LYS A 145 -2.75 33.29 8.54
N ALA A 146 -3.01 32.06 8.16
CA ALA A 146 -3.30 31.68 6.77
C ALA A 146 -4.74 32.06 6.32
N LEU A 147 -5.64 32.39 7.25
CA LEU A 147 -7.06 32.64 6.95
C LEU A 147 -7.27 33.75 5.89
N PRO A 148 -6.62 34.94 5.95
CA PRO A 148 -6.82 35.96 4.93
C PRO A 148 -6.38 35.54 3.52
N ALA A 149 -5.28 34.78 3.43
CA ALA A 149 -4.79 34.23 2.16
C ALA A 149 -5.73 33.15 1.59
N LEU A 150 -6.27 32.29 2.45
CA LEU A 150 -7.29 31.30 2.09
C LEU A 150 -8.55 31.96 1.53
N GLU A 151 -9.07 32.99 2.18
CA GLU A 151 -10.29 33.66 1.76
C GLU A 151 -10.08 34.45 0.45
N ALA A 152 -8.94 35.10 0.29
CA ALA A 152 -8.59 35.79 -0.94
C ALA A 152 -8.46 34.80 -2.14
N GLN A 153 -7.88 33.62 -1.92
CA GLN A 153 -7.77 32.62 -2.96
C GLN A 153 -9.12 31.95 -3.24
N LEU A 154 -9.89 31.65 -2.23
CA LEU A 154 -11.23 31.04 -2.37
C LEU A 154 -12.17 31.91 -3.21
N ALA A 155 -12.08 33.24 -3.08
CA ALA A 155 -12.88 34.18 -3.88
C ALA A 155 -12.52 34.18 -5.38
N ARG A 156 -11.33 33.70 -5.76
CA ARG A 156 -10.81 33.68 -7.15
C ARG A 156 -10.73 32.26 -7.72
N GLU A 157 -11.00 31.24 -6.92
CA GLU A 157 -10.79 29.86 -7.31
C GLU A 157 -11.85 29.38 -8.33
N SER A 158 -11.37 28.82 -9.42
CA SER A 158 -12.20 28.29 -10.50
C SER A 158 -12.24 26.74 -10.54
N ASP A 159 -11.21 26.09 -10.01
CA ASP A 159 -11.19 24.62 -9.93
C ASP A 159 -12.00 24.13 -8.73
N SER A 160 -12.97 23.26 -8.98
CA SER A 160 -13.90 22.77 -7.96
C SER A 160 -13.22 21.98 -6.84
N ARG A 161 -12.16 21.24 -7.17
CA ARG A 161 -11.41 20.42 -6.18
C ARG A 161 -10.52 21.30 -5.32
N ALA A 162 -9.85 22.28 -5.91
CA ALA A 162 -9.07 23.26 -5.17
C ALA A 162 -9.97 24.11 -4.26
N ALA A 163 -11.13 24.54 -4.75
CA ALA A 163 -12.12 25.28 -3.96
C ALA A 163 -12.64 24.45 -2.76
N ALA A 164 -12.85 23.15 -2.95
CA ALA A 164 -13.23 22.24 -1.85
C ALA A 164 -12.12 22.13 -0.79
N ALA A 165 -10.86 21.93 -1.22
CA ALA A 165 -9.72 21.84 -0.31
C ALA A 165 -9.50 23.14 0.48
N LEU A 166 -9.62 24.31 -0.18
CA LEU A 166 -9.52 25.61 0.47
C LEU A 166 -10.66 25.85 1.48
N ARG A 167 -11.91 25.47 1.14
CA ARG A 167 -13.03 25.53 2.09
C ARG A 167 -12.79 24.64 3.31
N GLN A 168 -12.26 23.44 3.12
CA GLN A 168 -11.94 22.51 4.20
C GLN A 168 -10.81 23.03 5.09
N ALA A 169 -9.77 23.63 4.49
CA ALA A 169 -8.69 24.29 5.25
C ALA A 169 -9.21 25.47 6.08
N ARG A 170 -10.07 26.32 5.50
CA ARG A 170 -10.77 27.41 6.21
C ARG A 170 -11.60 26.86 7.36
N ALA A 171 -12.35 25.79 7.12
CA ALA A 171 -13.18 25.15 8.13
C ALA A 171 -12.35 24.59 9.31
N ALA A 172 -11.18 24.02 9.05
CA ALA A 172 -10.29 23.52 10.10
C ALA A 172 -9.81 24.62 11.07
N ILE A 173 -9.61 25.84 10.57
CA ILE A 173 -9.24 27.00 11.39
C ILE A 173 -10.47 27.51 12.16
N LEU A 174 -11.58 27.79 11.46
CA LEU A 174 -12.77 28.42 12.05
C LEU A 174 -13.50 27.54 13.07
N ALA A 175 -13.47 26.21 12.89
CA ALA A 175 -14.12 25.30 13.81
C ALA A 175 -13.53 25.34 15.23
N LEU A 176 -12.21 25.60 15.34
CA LEU A 176 -11.51 25.71 16.63
C LEU A 176 -11.46 27.14 17.16
N ASP A 177 -11.69 28.15 16.32
CA ASP A 177 -11.64 29.55 16.74
C ASP A 177 -12.85 29.90 17.60
N SER A 178 -12.60 30.17 18.89
CA SER A 178 -13.63 30.59 19.82
C SER A 178 -14.17 32.01 19.57
N SER A 179 -13.42 32.85 18.83
CA SER A 179 -13.81 34.22 18.48
C SER A 179 -14.67 34.27 17.22
N ALA A 180 -14.70 33.21 16.40
CA ALA A 180 -15.52 33.15 15.20
C ALA A 180 -17.02 33.09 15.52
N ALA A 181 -17.83 33.71 14.64
CA ALA A 181 -19.29 33.74 14.81
C ALA A 181 -19.90 32.32 14.77
N ALA A 182 -20.93 32.07 15.56
CA ALA A 182 -21.56 30.76 15.64
C ALA A 182 -22.02 30.19 14.28
N PRO A 183 -22.59 30.97 13.35
CA PRO A 183 -22.94 30.51 12.02
C PRO A 183 -21.73 30.01 11.22
N ASP A 184 -20.58 30.71 11.30
CA ASP A 184 -19.35 30.34 10.59
C ASP A 184 -18.77 29.03 11.13
N ARG A 185 -18.83 28.84 12.45
CA ARG A 185 -18.42 27.58 13.09
C ARG A 185 -19.34 26.42 12.72
N LEU A 186 -20.64 26.64 12.60
CA LEU A 186 -21.59 25.62 12.13
C LEU A 186 -21.32 25.25 10.66
N ALA A 187 -21.06 26.24 9.80
CA ALA A 187 -20.69 26.01 8.42
C ALA A 187 -19.34 25.26 8.30
N ALA A 188 -18.40 25.56 9.20
CA ALA A 188 -17.13 24.84 9.27
C ALA A 188 -17.32 23.36 9.69
N ILE A 189 -18.20 23.08 10.66
CA ILE A 189 -18.55 21.70 11.05
C ILE A 189 -19.15 20.94 9.86
N ALA A 190 -20.04 21.57 9.08
CA ALA A 190 -20.62 20.94 7.89
C ALA A 190 -19.58 20.67 6.79
N ALA A 191 -18.64 21.57 6.57
CA ALA A 191 -17.55 21.38 5.61
C ALA A 191 -16.58 20.23 6.04
N LEU A 192 -16.35 20.08 7.34
CA LEU A 192 -15.58 18.97 7.90
C LEU A 192 -16.34 17.63 7.79
N GLU A 193 -17.67 17.63 7.96
CA GLU A 193 -18.50 16.46 7.74
C GLU A 193 -18.49 16.02 6.27
N GLU A 194 -18.53 16.96 5.33
CA GLU A 194 -18.42 16.68 3.90
C GLU A 194 -17.06 16.02 3.57
N ARG A 195 -15.97 16.53 4.12
CA ARG A 195 -14.64 15.95 3.99
C ARG A 195 -14.61 14.50 4.49
N GLY A 196 -14.99 14.25 5.73
CA GLY A 196 -15.30 12.95 6.33
C GLY A 196 -14.18 11.93 6.37
N ASP A 197 -12.94 12.38 6.42
CA ASP A 197 -11.76 11.57 6.67
C ASP A 197 -11.43 11.49 8.18
N GLU A 198 -10.40 10.72 8.53
CA GLU A 198 -9.95 10.58 9.92
C GLU A 198 -9.45 11.91 10.52
N ASP A 199 -8.83 12.77 9.69
CA ASP A 199 -8.35 14.08 10.14
C ASP A 199 -9.52 14.99 10.52
N ALA A 200 -10.59 14.99 9.71
CA ALA A 200 -11.83 15.72 10.03
C ALA A 200 -12.53 15.15 11.27
N GLN A 201 -12.55 13.82 11.44
CA GLN A 201 -13.08 13.18 12.64
C GLN A 201 -12.34 13.65 13.89
N ASN A 202 -11.01 13.59 13.88
CA ASN A 202 -10.17 14.02 15.01
C ASN A 202 -10.38 15.50 15.36
N LEU A 203 -10.57 16.34 14.35
CA LEU A 203 -10.82 17.75 14.53
C LEU A 203 -12.19 18.02 15.13
N LEU A 204 -13.23 17.36 14.61
CA LEU A 204 -14.59 17.49 15.15
C LEU A 204 -14.71 16.95 16.59
N ASP A 205 -13.93 15.94 16.96
CA ASP A 205 -13.88 15.44 18.34
C ASP A 205 -13.31 16.51 19.28
N GLN A 206 -12.26 17.22 18.86
CA GLN A 206 -11.71 18.38 19.58
C GLN A 206 -12.74 19.52 19.68
N VAL A 207 -13.46 19.82 18.59
CA VAL A 207 -14.51 20.85 18.57
C VAL A 207 -15.64 20.49 19.53
N ALA A 208 -16.09 19.22 19.55
CA ALA A 208 -17.14 18.75 20.43
C ALA A 208 -16.72 18.83 21.92
N GLY A 209 -15.44 18.58 22.21
CA GLY A 209 -14.88 18.68 23.57
C GLY A 209 -14.71 20.14 24.03
N ALA A 210 -14.37 21.07 23.13
CA ALA A 210 -14.13 22.48 23.43
C ALA A 210 -15.36 23.38 23.26
N ALA A 211 -16.49 22.85 22.75
CA ALA A 211 -17.67 23.65 22.42
C ALA A 211 -18.35 24.22 23.69
N SER A 212 -18.41 25.53 23.78
CA SER A 212 -19.14 26.28 24.84
C SER A 212 -20.65 26.36 24.61
N SER A 213 -21.10 26.22 23.35
CA SER A 213 -22.51 26.28 22.97
C SER A 213 -23.10 24.88 22.80
N PRO A 214 -24.27 24.59 23.40
CA PRO A 214 -24.96 23.30 23.21
C PRO A 214 -25.26 23.00 21.74
N ALA A 215 -25.59 24.01 20.95
CA ALA A 215 -25.88 23.87 19.52
C ALA A 215 -24.65 23.42 18.71
N LEU A 216 -23.48 24.01 18.97
CA LEU A 216 -22.22 23.62 18.32
C LEU A 216 -21.80 22.22 18.71
N LYS A 217 -21.97 21.88 20.00
CA LYS A 217 -21.69 20.53 20.50
C LYS A 217 -22.57 19.49 19.83
N ALA A 218 -23.88 19.74 19.73
CA ALA A 218 -24.82 18.84 19.07
C ALA A 218 -24.50 18.67 17.58
N ALA A 219 -24.19 19.76 16.87
CA ALA A 219 -23.80 19.71 15.46
C ALA A 219 -22.50 18.90 15.25
N ALA A 220 -21.48 19.14 16.07
CA ALA A 220 -20.22 18.40 15.99
C ALA A 220 -20.41 16.90 16.30
N GLN A 221 -21.25 16.56 17.28
CA GLN A 221 -21.55 15.16 17.60
C GLN A 221 -22.35 14.47 16.49
N ALA A 222 -23.30 15.17 15.85
CA ALA A 222 -24.02 14.64 14.70
C ALA A 222 -23.09 14.37 13.50
N ALA A 223 -22.22 15.34 13.19
CA ALA A 223 -21.21 15.20 12.15
C ALA A 223 -20.24 14.04 12.44
N LEU A 224 -19.80 13.89 13.70
CA LEU A 224 -18.96 12.76 14.13
C LEU A 224 -19.66 11.42 13.95
N ALA A 225 -20.94 11.31 14.30
CA ALA A 225 -21.71 10.08 14.11
C ALA A 225 -21.84 9.71 12.62
N SER A 226 -22.08 10.70 11.77
CA SER A 226 -22.14 10.55 10.31
C SER A 226 -20.79 10.05 9.75
N ILE A 227 -19.69 10.71 10.11
CA ILE A 227 -18.33 10.34 9.67
C ILE A 227 -17.97 8.94 10.17
N LYS A 228 -18.19 8.63 11.46
CA LYS A 228 -17.90 7.30 12.02
C LYS A 228 -18.65 6.19 11.28
N THR A 229 -19.91 6.41 10.94
CA THR A 229 -20.70 5.45 10.16
C THR A 229 -20.12 5.26 8.76
N ARG A 230 -19.76 6.36 8.08
CA ARG A 230 -19.14 6.32 6.75
C ARG A 230 -17.79 5.62 6.75
N LEU A 231 -16.92 5.96 7.70
CA LEU A 231 -15.60 5.31 7.85
C LEU A 231 -15.75 3.83 8.22
N ALA A 232 -16.71 3.46 9.06
CA ALA A 232 -16.96 2.06 9.37
C ALA A 232 -17.37 1.25 8.13
N LEU A 233 -18.20 1.82 7.24
CA LEU A 233 -18.56 1.19 5.97
C LEU A 233 -17.34 1.03 5.04
N TRP A 234 -16.51 2.07 4.92
CA TRP A 234 -15.27 1.98 4.14
C TRP A 234 -14.28 0.98 4.72
N ASN A 235 -14.16 0.90 6.06
CA ASN A 235 -13.33 -0.09 6.73
C ASN A 235 -13.82 -1.53 6.46
N VAL A 236 -15.14 -1.76 6.46
CA VAL A 236 -15.68 -3.06 6.06
C VAL A 236 -15.36 -3.37 4.60
N ALA A 237 -15.53 -2.41 3.68
CA ALA A 237 -15.18 -2.58 2.28
C ALA A 237 -13.66 -2.87 2.09
N GLN A 238 -12.80 -2.16 2.83
CA GLN A 238 -11.36 -2.37 2.85
C GLN A 238 -10.98 -3.77 3.37
N ASN A 239 -11.65 -4.22 4.43
CA ASN A 239 -11.42 -5.56 5.00
C ASN A 239 -11.93 -6.67 4.06
N LEU A 240 -13.03 -6.45 3.34
CA LEU A 240 -13.49 -7.36 2.29
C LEU A 240 -12.48 -7.45 1.14
N TRP A 241 -11.91 -6.31 0.73
CA TRP A 241 -10.84 -6.27 -0.28
C TRP A 241 -9.59 -7.03 0.18
N TYR A 242 -9.14 -6.80 1.41
CA TYR A 242 -8.01 -7.55 1.98
C TYR A 242 -8.34 -9.03 2.16
N GLY A 243 -9.58 -9.35 2.53
CA GLY A 243 -10.07 -10.71 2.62
C GLY A 243 -10.05 -11.44 1.27
N LEU A 244 -10.46 -10.78 0.19
CA LEU A 244 -10.40 -11.33 -1.17
C LEU A 244 -8.94 -11.60 -1.60
N SER A 245 -8.04 -10.66 -1.32
CA SER A 245 -6.61 -10.84 -1.57
C SER A 245 -6.02 -12.01 -0.76
N ALA A 246 -6.32 -12.10 0.52
CA ALA A 246 -5.89 -13.21 1.37
C ALA A 246 -6.47 -14.54 0.88
N SER A 247 -7.74 -14.56 0.47
CA SER A 247 -8.40 -15.74 -0.11
C SER A 247 -7.69 -16.25 -1.36
N SER A 248 -7.19 -15.36 -2.22
CA SER A 248 -6.48 -15.75 -3.44
C SER A 248 -5.14 -16.44 -3.16
N VAL A 249 -4.43 -15.99 -2.13
CA VAL A 249 -3.18 -16.63 -1.68
C VAL A 249 -3.46 -17.98 -1.02
N LEU A 250 -4.47 -18.02 -0.14
CA LEU A 250 -4.91 -19.28 0.48
C LEU A 250 -5.38 -20.29 -0.57
N LEU A 251 -6.04 -19.85 -1.62
CA LEU A 251 -6.46 -20.68 -2.74
C LEU A 251 -5.26 -21.32 -3.43
N LEU A 252 -4.24 -20.54 -3.78
CA LEU A 252 -3.03 -21.05 -4.43
C LEU A 252 -2.33 -22.10 -3.56
N ALA A 253 -2.14 -21.81 -2.28
CA ALA A 253 -1.52 -22.76 -1.35
C ALA A 253 -2.38 -24.01 -1.15
N ALA A 254 -3.68 -23.86 -0.96
CA ALA A 254 -4.61 -24.95 -0.67
C ALA A 254 -4.87 -25.85 -1.89
N ILE A 255 -4.86 -25.32 -3.12
CA ILE A 255 -5.04 -26.13 -4.34
C ILE A 255 -3.97 -27.21 -4.44
N GLY A 256 -2.70 -26.88 -4.19
CA GLY A 256 -1.62 -27.85 -4.19
C GLY A 256 -1.87 -28.99 -3.20
N LEU A 257 -2.30 -28.63 -1.98
CA LEU A 257 -2.65 -29.60 -0.94
C LEU A 257 -3.91 -30.40 -1.31
N ALA A 258 -4.92 -29.77 -1.91
CA ALA A 258 -6.15 -30.43 -2.34
C ALA A 258 -5.88 -31.53 -3.41
N ILE A 259 -4.87 -31.32 -4.27
CA ILE A 259 -4.45 -32.31 -5.26
C ILE A 259 -3.76 -33.48 -4.55
N THR A 260 -2.74 -33.22 -3.75
CA THR A 260 -1.95 -34.29 -3.09
C THR A 260 -2.81 -35.10 -2.12
N PHE A 261 -3.54 -34.45 -1.25
CA PHE A 261 -4.45 -35.10 -0.31
C PHE A 261 -5.66 -35.72 -1.02
N GLY A 262 -6.19 -35.07 -2.06
CA GLY A 262 -7.32 -35.58 -2.83
C GLY A 262 -7.02 -36.84 -3.62
N VAL A 263 -5.83 -37.00 -4.19
CA VAL A 263 -5.44 -38.17 -5.02
C VAL A 263 -4.94 -39.31 -4.16
N MET A 264 -4.06 -39.04 -3.22
CA MET A 264 -3.33 -40.08 -2.49
C MET A 264 -3.87 -40.34 -1.09
N GLY A 265 -4.69 -39.43 -0.54
CA GLY A 265 -5.17 -39.54 0.84
C GLY A 265 -4.08 -39.30 1.89
N VAL A 266 -2.96 -38.71 1.50
CA VAL A 266 -1.78 -38.49 2.35
C VAL A 266 -1.78 -37.03 2.88
N ILE A 267 -1.63 -36.89 4.19
CA ILE A 267 -1.45 -35.59 4.84
C ILE A 267 0.04 -35.23 4.74
N ASN A 268 0.36 -34.19 3.99
CA ASN A 268 1.73 -33.71 3.80
C ASN A 268 2.00 -32.45 4.63
N MET A 269 2.69 -32.59 5.77
CA MET A 269 3.08 -31.44 6.60
C MET A 269 4.20 -30.61 5.96
N ALA A 270 5.00 -31.18 5.05
CA ALA A 270 6.03 -30.44 4.32
C ALA A 270 5.47 -29.58 3.16
N HIS A 271 4.15 -29.56 2.95
CA HIS A 271 3.55 -28.75 1.88
C HIS A 271 3.81 -27.25 2.05
N GLY A 272 3.81 -26.75 3.30
CA GLY A 272 4.18 -25.36 3.58
C GLY A 272 5.60 -25.02 3.13
N GLU A 273 6.53 -25.98 3.20
CA GLU A 273 7.91 -25.77 2.78
C GLU A 273 8.05 -25.67 1.25
N MET A 274 7.09 -26.22 0.50
CA MET A 274 7.04 -26.00 -0.95
C MET A 274 6.71 -24.55 -1.27
N VAL A 275 5.86 -23.91 -0.47
CA VAL A 275 5.57 -22.46 -0.54
C VAL A 275 6.82 -21.66 -0.19
N MET A 276 7.51 -22.01 0.89
CA MET A 276 8.78 -21.39 1.28
C MET A 276 9.82 -21.50 0.16
N LEU A 277 10.01 -22.67 -0.44
CA LEU A 277 10.95 -22.87 -1.54
C LEU A 277 10.62 -21.99 -2.75
N GLY A 278 9.34 -21.83 -3.07
CA GLY A 278 8.89 -20.91 -4.13
C GLY A 278 9.23 -19.46 -3.85
N ALA A 279 9.07 -19.01 -2.61
CA ALA A 279 9.44 -17.67 -2.19
C ALA A 279 10.98 -17.45 -2.26
N TYR A 280 11.77 -18.42 -1.81
CA TYR A 280 13.23 -18.36 -1.96
C TYR A 280 13.70 -18.48 -3.40
N ALA A 281 13.02 -19.26 -4.25
CA ALA A 281 13.29 -19.27 -5.68
C ALA A 281 13.11 -17.88 -6.31
N THR A 282 12.08 -17.13 -5.87
CA THR A 282 11.87 -15.73 -6.31
C THR A 282 13.03 -14.84 -5.87
N PHE A 283 13.45 -14.95 -4.62
CA PHE A 283 14.60 -14.20 -4.10
C PHE A 283 15.88 -14.51 -4.91
N VAL A 284 16.16 -15.79 -5.18
CA VAL A 284 17.36 -16.20 -5.97
C VAL A 284 17.27 -15.66 -7.39
N VAL A 285 16.12 -15.78 -8.05
CA VAL A 285 15.92 -15.21 -9.40
C VAL A 285 16.23 -13.72 -9.40
N GLN A 286 15.72 -12.96 -8.44
CA GLN A 286 16.00 -11.52 -8.36
C GLN A 286 17.45 -11.19 -8.07
N SER A 287 18.15 -12.00 -7.27
CA SER A 287 19.55 -11.78 -6.95
C SER A 287 20.51 -12.11 -8.09
N VAL A 288 20.11 -12.98 -9.02
CA VAL A 288 20.93 -13.40 -10.16
C VAL A 288 20.63 -12.60 -11.43
N LEU A 289 19.40 -12.07 -11.57
CA LEU A 289 19.03 -11.31 -12.77
C LEU A 289 19.76 -9.96 -12.84
N PRO A 290 20.22 -9.58 -14.05
CA PRO A 290 20.77 -8.25 -14.26
C PRO A 290 19.69 -7.17 -14.11
N PRO A 291 20.06 -5.92 -13.73
CA PRO A 291 19.10 -4.82 -13.50
C PRO A 291 18.17 -4.52 -14.68
N SER A 292 18.62 -4.79 -15.91
CA SER A 292 17.83 -4.62 -17.14
C SER A 292 16.62 -5.56 -17.23
N LEU A 293 16.65 -6.70 -16.56
CA LEU A 293 15.59 -7.71 -16.55
C LEU A 293 14.79 -7.74 -15.22
N SER A 294 15.05 -6.79 -14.31
CA SER A 294 14.40 -6.73 -13.00
C SER A 294 12.87 -6.68 -13.08
N GLU A 295 12.32 -6.00 -14.08
CA GLU A 295 10.87 -5.90 -14.33
C GLU A 295 10.23 -7.26 -14.70
N TRP A 296 11.00 -8.19 -15.29
CA TRP A 296 10.56 -9.54 -15.67
C TRP A 296 10.82 -10.59 -14.59
N SER A 297 11.42 -10.18 -13.47
CA SER A 297 11.84 -11.09 -12.40
C SER A 297 10.76 -12.03 -11.92
N LEU A 298 9.52 -11.52 -11.72
CA LEU A 298 8.39 -12.34 -11.27
C LEU A 298 7.89 -13.29 -12.36
N ALA A 299 7.87 -12.86 -13.61
CA ALA A 299 7.47 -13.71 -14.74
C ALA A 299 8.43 -14.89 -14.90
N ILE A 300 9.74 -14.68 -14.65
CA ILE A 300 10.77 -15.74 -14.65
C ILE A 300 10.69 -16.57 -13.37
N ALA A 301 10.42 -15.95 -12.23
CA ALA A 301 10.32 -16.65 -10.95
C ALA A 301 9.16 -17.65 -10.90
N LEU A 302 8.04 -17.37 -11.56
CA LEU A 302 6.87 -18.26 -11.58
C LEU A 302 7.21 -19.67 -12.10
N PRO A 303 7.74 -19.86 -13.34
CA PRO A 303 8.12 -21.18 -13.81
C PRO A 303 9.27 -21.80 -13.01
N VAL A 304 10.25 -21.00 -12.57
CA VAL A 304 11.37 -21.50 -11.76
C VAL A 304 10.87 -22.05 -10.42
N ALA A 305 10.03 -21.29 -9.71
CA ALA A 305 9.45 -21.73 -8.44
C ALA A 305 8.59 -22.99 -8.59
N PHE A 306 7.78 -23.04 -9.68
CA PHE A 306 7.00 -24.24 -10.00
C PHE A 306 7.88 -25.47 -10.22
N ILE A 307 8.97 -25.34 -10.99
CA ILE A 307 9.90 -26.44 -11.29
C ILE A 307 10.66 -26.85 -10.03
N VAL A 308 11.23 -25.90 -9.28
CA VAL A 308 12.03 -26.18 -8.08
C VAL A 308 11.17 -26.90 -7.03
N SER A 309 10.03 -26.32 -6.66
CA SER A 309 9.13 -26.92 -5.67
C SER A 309 8.53 -28.24 -6.18
N GLY A 310 8.20 -28.32 -7.48
CA GLY A 310 7.70 -29.53 -8.11
C GLY A 310 8.71 -30.68 -8.11
N CYS A 311 9.98 -30.39 -8.43
CA CYS A 311 11.06 -31.38 -8.38
C CYS A 311 11.32 -31.88 -6.96
N VAL A 312 11.36 -30.96 -5.97
CA VAL A 312 11.48 -31.37 -4.56
C VAL A 312 10.29 -32.23 -4.14
N GLY A 313 9.08 -31.88 -4.57
CA GLY A 313 7.90 -32.70 -4.34
C GLY A 313 8.01 -34.10 -4.95
N ILE A 314 8.46 -34.22 -6.19
CA ILE A 314 8.70 -35.49 -6.85
C ILE A 314 9.73 -36.35 -6.08
N VAL A 315 10.82 -35.73 -5.63
CA VAL A 315 11.83 -36.41 -4.82
C VAL A 315 11.25 -36.90 -3.51
N LEU A 316 10.46 -36.08 -2.82
CA LEU A 316 9.79 -36.45 -1.58
C LEU A 316 8.82 -37.62 -1.77
N GLU A 317 8.03 -37.60 -2.82
CA GLU A 317 7.12 -38.71 -3.13
C GLU A 317 7.91 -39.99 -3.37
N ARG A 318 8.97 -39.92 -4.19
CA ARG A 318 9.73 -41.09 -4.62
C ARG A 318 10.58 -41.70 -3.52
N PHE A 319 11.15 -40.92 -2.62
CA PHE A 319 12.07 -41.42 -1.60
C PHE A 319 11.46 -41.56 -0.21
N VAL A 320 10.31 -40.93 0.06
CA VAL A 320 9.70 -40.96 1.40
C VAL A 320 8.27 -41.46 1.34
N ILE A 321 7.39 -40.80 0.58
CA ILE A 321 5.94 -40.97 0.73
C ILE A 321 5.47 -42.29 0.14
N GLN A 322 6.04 -42.74 -0.98
CA GLN A 322 5.65 -44.00 -1.61
C GLN A 322 5.71 -45.22 -0.68
N PHE A 323 6.60 -45.21 0.32
CA PHE A 323 6.77 -46.30 1.29
C PHE A 323 5.78 -46.24 2.46
N LEU A 324 5.05 -45.13 2.58
CA LEU A 324 4.16 -44.83 3.70
C LEU A 324 2.68 -44.84 3.30
N TYR A 325 2.36 -45.28 2.09
CA TYR A 325 0.96 -45.39 1.66
C TYR A 325 0.14 -46.30 2.57
N GLY A 326 -1.07 -45.83 2.95
CA GLY A 326 -1.96 -46.51 3.87
C GLY A 326 -1.59 -46.38 5.36
N ARG A 327 -0.59 -45.55 5.68
CA ARG A 327 -0.13 -45.31 7.06
C ARG A 327 -0.16 -43.82 7.39
N PRO A 328 -1.33 -43.23 7.67
CA PRO A 328 -1.51 -41.79 7.76
C PRO A 328 -0.68 -41.15 8.89
N LEU A 329 -0.56 -41.77 10.05
CA LEU A 329 0.21 -41.25 11.18
C LEU A 329 1.72 -41.26 10.90
N GLU A 330 2.24 -42.34 10.32
CA GLU A 330 3.65 -42.42 9.95
C GLU A 330 4.01 -41.43 8.87
N THR A 331 3.12 -41.20 7.89
CA THR A 331 3.30 -40.20 6.84
C THR A 331 3.31 -38.77 7.39
N LEU A 332 2.42 -38.46 8.32
CA LEU A 332 2.36 -37.15 8.99
C LEU A 332 3.67 -36.88 9.72
N LEU A 333 4.18 -37.87 10.51
CA LEU A 333 5.43 -37.72 11.26
C LEU A 333 6.65 -37.61 10.33
N ALA A 334 6.72 -38.42 9.29
CA ALA A 334 7.82 -38.37 8.32
C ALA A 334 7.86 -37.04 7.56
N THR A 335 6.71 -36.56 7.09
CA THR A 335 6.64 -35.30 6.38
C THR A 335 6.92 -34.10 7.29
N TRP A 336 6.57 -34.15 8.58
CA TRP A 336 6.98 -33.17 9.57
C TRP A 336 8.50 -33.16 9.76
N GLY A 337 9.15 -34.32 9.87
CA GLY A 337 10.61 -34.42 9.90
C GLY A 337 11.27 -33.83 8.65
N VAL A 338 10.71 -34.10 7.47
CA VAL A 338 11.16 -33.51 6.20
C VAL A 338 11.00 -31.96 6.21
N SER A 339 9.90 -31.46 6.75
CA SER A 339 9.68 -30.00 6.91
C SER A 339 10.82 -29.36 7.70
N LEU A 340 11.19 -29.95 8.84
CA LEU A 340 12.31 -29.46 9.67
C LEU A 340 13.66 -29.48 8.91
N ILE A 341 13.91 -30.55 8.14
CA ILE A 341 15.12 -30.67 7.33
C ILE A 341 15.17 -29.56 6.27
N LEU A 342 14.07 -29.33 5.55
CA LEU A 342 14.01 -28.28 4.52
C LEU A 342 14.18 -26.88 5.12
N GLN A 343 13.54 -26.59 6.25
CA GLN A 343 13.73 -25.32 6.95
C GLN A 343 15.17 -25.12 7.37
N GLN A 344 15.80 -26.15 7.96
CA GLN A 344 17.19 -26.06 8.38
C GLN A 344 18.14 -25.93 7.18
N ALA A 345 17.87 -26.63 6.07
CA ALA A 345 18.65 -26.49 4.85
C ALA A 345 18.60 -25.06 4.31
N VAL A 346 17.40 -24.45 4.26
CA VAL A 346 17.23 -23.07 3.83
C VAL A 346 17.92 -22.09 4.79
N ARG A 347 17.83 -22.31 6.12
CA ARG A 347 18.57 -21.49 7.10
C ARG A 347 20.08 -21.59 6.94
N THR A 348 20.59 -22.76 6.60
CA THR A 348 22.03 -22.96 6.41
C THR A 348 22.53 -22.25 5.14
N VAL A 349 21.73 -22.28 4.06
CA VAL A 349 22.12 -21.69 2.77
C VAL A 349 21.90 -20.18 2.74
N PHE A 350 20.76 -19.70 3.22
CA PHE A 350 20.34 -18.28 3.09
C PHE A 350 20.44 -17.49 4.39
N GLY A 351 20.68 -18.15 5.52
CA GLY A 351 20.69 -17.54 6.85
C GLY A 351 19.28 -17.53 7.48
N ALA A 352 19.22 -17.13 8.75
CA ALA A 352 17.97 -17.07 9.53
C ALA A 352 17.18 -15.77 9.32
N ASN A 353 17.81 -14.74 8.75
CA ASN A 353 17.22 -13.42 8.57
C ASN A 353 16.21 -13.41 7.41
N ASN A 354 15.18 -12.58 7.55
CA ASN A 354 14.21 -12.36 6.49
C ASN A 354 14.89 -11.72 5.27
N ARG A 355 14.48 -12.14 4.09
CA ARG A 355 14.91 -11.60 2.80
C ARG A 355 13.79 -10.80 2.17
N GLN A 356 14.12 -9.64 1.61
CA GLN A 356 13.16 -8.82 0.88
C GLN A 356 13.17 -9.17 -0.60
N VAL A 357 12.01 -9.17 -1.19
CA VAL A 357 11.77 -9.34 -2.63
C VAL A 357 11.09 -8.07 -3.13
N TYR A 358 11.62 -7.48 -4.19
CA TYR A 358 11.10 -6.22 -4.73
C TYR A 358 9.96 -6.48 -5.71
N ALA A 359 8.89 -5.69 -5.61
CA ALA A 359 7.83 -5.71 -6.60
C ALA A 359 8.27 -4.94 -7.87
N PRO A 360 8.00 -5.46 -9.07
CA PRO A 360 8.20 -4.73 -10.32
C PRO A 360 7.39 -3.43 -10.34
N LYS A 361 7.83 -2.44 -11.13
CA LYS A 361 7.16 -1.12 -11.20
C LYS A 361 5.69 -1.20 -11.61
N PHE A 362 5.34 -2.11 -12.52
CA PHE A 362 3.94 -2.30 -12.94
C PHE A 362 3.02 -2.85 -11.84
N MET A 363 3.58 -3.43 -10.77
CA MET A 363 2.84 -3.87 -9.58
C MET A 363 2.89 -2.86 -8.44
N SER A 364 3.73 -1.83 -8.55
CA SER A 364 3.84 -0.77 -7.55
C SER A 364 2.71 0.24 -7.72
N GLY A 365 2.29 0.86 -6.60
CA GLY A 365 1.22 1.85 -6.60
C GLY A 365 -0.13 1.29 -6.17
N GLY A 366 -1.12 2.14 -6.22
CA GLY A 366 -2.50 1.84 -5.84
C GLY A 366 -3.45 2.91 -6.35
N VAL A 367 -4.73 2.58 -6.38
CA VAL A 367 -5.81 3.49 -6.72
C VAL A 367 -6.67 3.67 -5.47
N GLU A 368 -6.91 4.90 -5.09
CA GLU A 368 -7.83 5.24 -4.01
C GLU A 368 -9.19 5.63 -4.60
N ILE A 369 -10.23 4.92 -4.21
CA ILE A 369 -11.62 5.16 -4.62
C ILE A 369 -12.43 5.43 -3.36
N GLY A 370 -12.71 6.70 -3.08
CA GLY A 370 -13.32 7.10 -1.83
C GLY A 370 -12.41 6.78 -0.64
N GLY A 371 -12.87 5.93 0.28
CA GLY A 371 -12.06 5.42 1.40
C GLY A 371 -11.44 4.03 1.17
N LEU A 372 -11.47 3.51 -0.08
CA LEU A 372 -10.94 2.19 -0.43
C LEU A 372 -9.58 2.33 -1.13
N SER A 373 -8.53 1.79 -0.53
CA SER A 373 -7.19 1.71 -1.11
C SER A 373 -6.97 0.36 -1.79
N ILE A 374 -6.91 0.37 -3.12
CA ILE A 374 -6.70 -0.81 -3.97
C ILE A 374 -5.24 -0.85 -4.39
N THR A 375 -4.44 -1.71 -3.77
CA THR A 375 -3.03 -1.89 -4.13
C THR A 375 -2.91 -2.72 -5.41
N THR A 376 -2.17 -2.24 -6.39
CA THR A 376 -1.98 -2.91 -7.69
C THR A 376 -1.37 -4.31 -7.55
N GLY A 377 -0.40 -4.48 -6.64
CA GLY A 377 0.20 -5.79 -6.37
C GLY A 377 -0.81 -6.87 -5.96
N ARG A 378 -1.81 -6.51 -5.14
CA ARG A 378 -2.88 -7.45 -4.74
C ARG A 378 -3.80 -7.83 -5.88
N LEU A 379 -4.07 -6.91 -6.81
CA LEU A 379 -4.83 -7.21 -8.04
C LEU A 379 -4.12 -8.26 -8.90
N TRP A 380 -2.79 -8.13 -9.07
CA TRP A 380 -2.00 -9.11 -9.80
C TRP A 380 -1.99 -10.48 -9.15
N ILE A 381 -1.96 -10.56 -7.81
CA ILE A 381 -2.03 -11.83 -7.08
C ILE A 381 -3.40 -12.49 -7.27
N ILE A 382 -4.50 -11.73 -7.20
CA ILE A 382 -5.84 -12.26 -7.48
C ILE A 382 -5.93 -12.78 -8.91
N ALA A 383 -5.43 -12.01 -9.89
CA ALA A 383 -5.41 -12.42 -11.29
C ALA A 383 -4.58 -13.70 -11.49
N LEU A 384 -3.41 -13.81 -10.86
CA LEU A 384 -2.58 -15.01 -10.87
C LEU A 384 -3.30 -16.21 -10.27
N ALA A 385 -3.98 -16.04 -9.14
CA ALA A 385 -4.73 -17.13 -8.50
C ALA A 385 -5.86 -17.65 -9.40
N ILE A 386 -6.60 -16.75 -10.03
CA ILE A 386 -7.64 -17.12 -11.01
C ILE A 386 -7.02 -17.84 -12.20
N LEU A 387 -5.92 -17.33 -12.76
CA LEU A 387 -5.22 -17.92 -13.88
C LEU A 387 -4.78 -19.35 -13.58
N VAL A 388 -4.10 -19.56 -12.44
CA VAL A 388 -3.62 -20.87 -12.01
C VAL A 388 -4.79 -21.82 -11.77
N PHE A 389 -5.87 -21.36 -11.12
CA PHE A 389 -7.06 -22.16 -10.89
C PHE A 389 -7.71 -22.62 -12.20
N VAL A 390 -7.89 -21.68 -13.14
CA VAL A 390 -8.49 -21.99 -14.46
C VAL A 390 -7.56 -22.92 -15.26
N ALA A 391 -6.26 -22.64 -15.32
CA ALA A 391 -5.29 -23.47 -16.01
C ALA A 391 -5.27 -24.90 -15.46
N LEU A 392 -5.30 -25.05 -14.14
CA LEU A 392 -5.37 -26.35 -13.49
C LEU A 392 -6.69 -27.08 -13.81
N GLN A 393 -7.82 -26.40 -13.75
CA GLN A 393 -9.12 -26.99 -14.09
C GLN A 393 -9.14 -27.49 -15.56
N LEU A 394 -8.59 -26.70 -16.47
CA LEU A 394 -8.46 -27.10 -17.87
C LEU A 394 -7.51 -28.30 -18.02
N ALA A 395 -6.34 -28.26 -17.38
CA ALA A 395 -5.40 -29.37 -17.40
C ALA A 395 -6.02 -30.69 -16.89
N LEU A 396 -6.71 -30.63 -15.75
CA LEU A 396 -7.36 -31.80 -15.18
C LEU A 396 -8.58 -32.31 -15.98
N ARG A 397 -9.29 -31.43 -16.68
CA ARG A 397 -10.47 -31.82 -17.49
C ARG A 397 -10.10 -32.31 -18.87
N MET A 398 -9.14 -31.65 -19.52
CA MET A 398 -8.86 -31.82 -20.96
C MET A 398 -7.69 -32.75 -21.27
N THR A 399 -6.85 -33.10 -20.24
CA THR A 399 -5.67 -33.91 -20.50
C THR A 399 -5.86 -35.38 -20.11
N PRO A 400 -5.14 -36.34 -20.78
CA PRO A 400 -5.10 -37.73 -20.39
C PRO A 400 -4.57 -37.93 -18.96
N PHE A 401 -3.68 -37.04 -18.49
CA PHE A 401 -3.19 -37.06 -17.13
C PHE A 401 -4.33 -36.85 -16.11
N GLY A 402 -5.17 -35.85 -16.32
CA GLY A 402 -6.31 -35.59 -15.45
C GLY A 402 -7.33 -36.73 -15.45
N LEU A 403 -7.55 -37.36 -16.62
CA LEU A 403 -8.42 -38.55 -16.68
C LEU A 403 -7.88 -39.68 -15.85
N ARG A 404 -6.58 -40.02 -16.00
CA ARG A 404 -5.92 -41.08 -15.22
C ARG A 404 -5.89 -40.78 -13.72
N MET A 405 -5.63 -39.52 -13.36
CA MET A 405 -5.66 -39.05 -11.98
C MET A 405 -7.05 -39.28 -11.34
N ARG A 406 -8.14 -38.89 -12.03
CA ARG A 406 -9.51 -39.18 -11.55
C ARG A 406 -9.80 -40.67 -11.43
N ALA A 407 -9.33 -41.52 -12.36
CA ALA A 407 -9.49 -42.95 -12.29
C ALA A 407 -8.81 -43.54 -11.05
N VAL A 408 -7.56 -43.10 -10.78
CA VAL A 408 -6.80 -43.55 -9.57
C VAL A 408 -7.50 -43.06 -8.28
N THR A 409 -8.05 -41.86 -8.26
CA THR A 409 -8.77 -41.29 -7.10
C THR A 409 -10.06 -42.05 -6.83
N GLN A 410 -10.79 -42.50 -7.85
CA GLN A 410 -12.04 -43.24 -7.71
C GLN A 410 -11.80 -44.70 -7.24
N ASN A 411 -10.93 -45.42 -7.93
CA ASN A 411 -10.60 -46.78 -7.57
C ASN A 411 -9.18 -47.15 -8.01
N ARG A 412 -8.23 -47.06 -7.08
CA ARG A 412 -6.80 -47.28 -7.31
C ARG A 412 -6.50 -48.68 -7.84
N ARG A 413 -7.16 -49.72 -7.26
CA ARG A 413 -6.94 -51.13 -7.66
C ARG A 413 -7.45 -51.40 -9.06
N MET A 414 -8.63 -50.91 -9.40
CA MET A 414 -9.21 -51.08 -10.72
C MET A 414 -8.41 -50.27 -11.78
N ALA A 415 -7.98 -49.06 -11.49
CA ALA A 415 -7.14 -48.27 -12.38
C ALA A 415 -5.82 -49.01 -12.70
N ALA A 416 -5.19 -49.60 -11.70
CA ALA A 416 -3.98 -50.44 -11.89
C ALA A 416 -4.26 -51.66 -12.76
N ALA A 417 -5.38 -52.36 -12.54
CA ALA A 417 -5.79 -53.51 -13.34
C ALA A 417 -6.04 -53.14 -14.81
N MET A 418 -6.47 -51.91 -15.09
CA MET A 418 -6.64 -51.33 -16.44
C MET A 418 -5.34 -50.78 -17.04
N GLY A 419 -4.18 -51.05 -16.45
CA GLY A 419 -2.86 -50.67 -16.98
C GLY A 419 -2.39 -49.26 -16.62
N VAL A 420 -3.10 -48.54 -15.73
CA VAL A 420 -2.66 -47.21 -15.29
C VAL A 420 -1.52 -47.37 -14.27
N SER A 421 -0.35 -46.81 -14.56
CA SER A 421 0.79 -46.76 -13.64
C SER A 421 0.51 -45.83 -12.46
N THR A 422 -0.13 -46.32 -11.40
CA THR A 422 -0.56 -45.52 -10.24
C THR A 422 0.59 -44.75 -9.60
N GLY A 423 1.76 -45.35 -9.42
CA GLY A 423 2.94 -44.68 -8.85
C GLY A 423 3.45 -43.50 -9.68
N ARG A 424 3.35 -43.56 -11.02
CA ARG A 424 3.69 -42.38 -11.85
C ARG A 424 2.66 -41.27 -11.71
N ILE A 425 1.38 -41.62 -11.60
CA ILE A 425 0.31 -40.67 -11.39
C ILE A 425 0.48 -39.98 -10.05
N ASP A 426 0.81 -40.71 -8.99
CA ASP A 426 1.07 -40.15 -7.65
C ASP A 426 2.26 -39.18 -7.67
N MET A 427 3.37 -39.63 -8.27
CA MET A 427 4.59 -38.81 -8.40
C MET A 427 4.32 -37.48 -9.12
N PHE A 428 3.62 -37.50 -10.27
CA PHE A 428 3.30 -36.28 -10.99
C PHE A 428 2.21 -35.45 -10.31
N ALA A 429 1.24 -36.05 -9.64
CA ALA A 429 0.23 -35.34 -8.86
C ALA A 429 0.87 -34.61 -7.66
N PHE A 430 1.82 -35.28 -6.98
CA PHE A 430 2.57 -34.67 -5.88
C PHE A 430 3.48 -33.55 -6.37
N GLY A 431 4.19 -33.73 -7.49
CA GLY A 431 4.99 -32.71 -8.14
C GLY A 431 4.17 -31.52 -8.59
N LEU A 432 2.98 -31.74 -9.20
CA LEU A 432 2.07 -30.68 -9.60
C LEU A 432 1.56 -29.89 -8.40
N GLY A 433 1.10 -30.57 -7.34
CA GLY A 433 0.64 -29.91 -6.12
C GLY A 433 1.73 -29.08 -5.43
N SER A 434 2.95 -29.64 -5.35
CA SER A 434 4.13 -28.96 -4.81
C SER A 434 4.56 -27.77 -5.67
N GLY A 435 4.51 -27.91 -7.00
CA GLY A 435 4.81 -26.82 -7.93
C GLY A 435 3.85 -25.66 -7.80
N ILE A 436 2.54 -25.92 -7.66
CA ILE A 436 1.52 -24.88 -7.43
C ILE A 436 1.74 -24.22 -6.06
N ALA A 437 2.14 -24.96 -5.04
CA ALA A 437 2.55 -24.38 -3.75
C ALA A 437 3.77 -23.45 -3.91
N GLY A 438 4.71 -23.80 -4.78
CA GLY A 438 5.81 -22.91 -5.14
C GLY A 438 5.34 -21.60 -5.78
N VAL A 439 4.35 -21.66 -6.68
CA VAL A 439 3.72 -20.45 -7.25
C VAL A 439 3.02 -19.62 -6.17
N ALA A 440 2.37 -20.25 -5.17
CA ALA A 440 1.84 -19.53 -4.01
C ALA A 440 2.95 -18.81 -3.25
N GLY A 441 4.14 -19.39 -3.14
CA GLY A 441 5.32 -18.76 -2.55
C GLY A 441 5.78 -17.50 -3.30
N VAL A 442 5.73 -17.51 -4.64
CA VAL A 442 6.00 -16.30 -5.45
C VAL A 442 4.99 -15.19 -5.13
N ALA A 443 3.70 -15.53 -5.06
CA ALA A 443 2.66 -14.55 -4.71
C ALA A 443 2.85 -14.00 -3.28
N LEU A 444 3.20 -14.86 -2.33
CA LEU A 444 3.45 -14.49 -0.94
C LEU A 444 4.66 -13.57 -0.78
N SER A 445 5.73 -13.80 -1.54
CA SER A 445 6.94 -12.96 -1.48
C SER A 445 6.68 -11.49 -1.85
N GLN A 446 5.52 -11.19 -2.46
CA GLN A 446 5.11 -9.82 -2.81
C GLN A 446 4.30 -9.12 -1.72
N ILE A 447 3.85 -9.86 -0.70
CA ILE A 447 3.01 -9.33 0.39
C ILE A 447 3.74 -9.41 1.71
N ASP A 448 4.57 -10.44 1.86
CA ASP A 448 5.27 -10.77 3.11
C ASP A 448 6.77 -10.95 2.85
N ASN A 449 7.57 -10.84 3.90
CA ASN A 449 9.00 -11.09 3.82
C ASN A 449 9.29 -12.59 3.67
N VAL A 450 10.24 -12.91 2.80
CA VAL A 450 10.69 -14.29 2.63
C VAL A 450 11.51 -14.73 3.84
N SER A 451 11.01 -15.71 4.55
CA SER A 451 11.65 -16.27 5.76
C SER A 451 11.66 -17.79 5.76
N PRO A 452 12.58 -18.43 6.49
CA PRO A 452 12.60 -19.90 6.62
C PRO A 452 11.34 -20.49 7.26
N ASN A 453 10.56 -19.68 7.97
CA ASN A 453 9.33 -20.12 8.64
C ASN A 453 8.06 -19.75 7.86
N LEU A 454 8.17 -19.14 6.69
CA LEU A 454 7.04 -18.63 5.91
C LEU A 454 5.97 -19.72 5.68
N GLY A 455 6.40 -20.95 5.36
CA GLY A 455 5.49 -22.06 5.06
C GLY A 455 4.66 -22.54 6.24
N GLN A 456 5.19 -22.47 7.46
CA GLN A 456 4.51 -22.98 8.66
C GLN A 456 3.19 -22.24 8.96
N GLY A 457 3.14 -20.93 8.70
CA GLY A 457 1.92 -20.15 8.90
C GLY A 457 0.79 -20.56 7.95
N TYR A 458 1.14 -21.02 6.75
CA TYR A 458 0.19 -21.29 5.68
C TYR A 458 -0.25 -22.74 5.56
N ILE A 459 0.50 -23.71 6.13
CA ILE A 459 0.10 -25.13 6.06
C ILE A 459 -1.21 -25.39 6.82
N ILE A 460 -1.35 -24.81 8.01
CA ILE A 460 -2.56 -24.97 8.83
C ILE A 460 -3.76 -24.32 8.12
N ASP A 461 -3.59 -23.12 7.62
CA ASP A 461 -4.64 -22.38 6.90
C ASP A 461 -5.06 -23.13 5.63
N SER A 462 -4.08 -23.66 4.85
CA SER A 462 -4.36 -24.47 3.65
C SER A 462 -5.10 -25.77 3.97
N PHE A 463 -4.73 -26.42 5.07
CA PHE A 463 -5.42 -27.62 5.54
C PHE A 463 -6.87 -27.32 5.93
N MET A 464 -7.10 -26.23 6.67
CA MET A 464 -8.44 -25.78 7.03
C MET A 464 -9.31 -25.52 5.79
N VAL A 465 -8.74 -24.87 4.76
CA VAL A 465 -9.41 -24.60 3.48
C VAL A 465 -9.83 -25.89 2.78
N VAL A 466 -8.91 -26.86 2.65
CA VAL A 466 -9.16 -28.13 1.95
C VAL A 466 -10.21 -28.96 2.68
N VAL A 467 -10.14 -29.00 4.00
CA VAL A 467 -11.09 -29.78 4.82
C VAL A 467 -12.47 -29.15 4.82
N LEU A 468 -12.56 -27.80 4.97
CA LEU A 468 -13.83 -27.08 4.86
C LEU A 468 -14.45 -27.26 3.47
N GLY A 469 -13.65 -27.12 2.43
CA GLY A 469 -14.10 -27.21 1.04
C GLY A 469 -14.54 -28.61 0.63
N GLY A 470 -13.92 -29.63 1.22
CA GLY A 470 -14.07 -31.04 0.88
C GLY A 470 -12.87 -31.57 0.10
N VAL A 471 -12.22 -32.56 0.65
CA VAL A 471 -10.97 -33.16 0.15
C VAL A 471 -11.10 -33.60 -1.30
N GLY A 472 -10.21 -33.13 -2.16
CA GLY A 472 -10.15 -33.49 -3.58
C GLY A 472 -11.13 -32.71 -4.49
N ASN A 473 -11.94 -31.82 -3.95
CA ASN A 473 -12.82 -30.98 -4.74
C ASN A 473 -12.25 -29.56 -4.88
N LEU A 474 -11.75 -29.21 -6.07
CA LEU A 474 -11.13 -27.89 -6.33
C LEU A 474 -12.11 -26.72 -6.19
N TRP A 475 -13.38 -26.88 -6.57
CA TRP A 475 -14.39 -25.85 -6.36
C TRP A 475 -14.71 -25.65 -4.89
N GLY A 476 -14.75 -26.76 -4.13
CA GLY A 476 -14.87 -26.72 -2.68
C GLY A 476 -13.69 -26.00 -2.04
N THR A 477 -12.46 -26.29 -2.49
CA THR A 477 -11.25 -25.59 -2.05
C THR A 477 -11.32 -24.09 -2.34
N ALA A 478 -11.82 -23.68 -3.53
CA ALA A 478 -11.95 -22.27 -3.88
C ALA A 478 -12.96 -21.55 -2.97
N LEU A 479 -14.12 -22.15 -2.71
CA LEU A 479 -15.11 -21.59 -1.79
C LEU A 479 -14.63 -21.59 -0.34
N GLY A 480 -13.91 -22.63 0.08
CA GLY A 480 -13.28 -22.71 1.39
C GLY A 480 -12.25 -21.60 1.59
N ALA A 481 -11.39 -21.36 0.60
CA ALA A 481 -10.39 -20.27 0.64
C ALA A 481 -11.06 -18.90 0.70
N LEU A 482 -12.11 -18.69 -0.10
CA LEU A 482 -12.87 -17.44 -0.09
C LEU A 482 -13.52 -17.20 1.27
N THR A 483 -14.21 -18.20 1.81
CA THR A 483 -14.90 -18.10 3.10
C THR A 483 -13.91 -17.83 4.24
N LEU A 484 -12.79 -18.56 4.31
CA LEU A 484 -11.82 -18.42 5.39
C LEU A 484 -11.02 -17.12 5.28
N GLY A 485 -10.62 -16.73 4.07
CA GLY A 485 -9.89 -15.48 3.88
C GLY A 485 -10.73 -14.24 4.20
N LEU A 486 -12.01 -14.22 3.79
CA LEU A 486 -12.95 -13.16 4.15
C LEU A 486 -13.25 -13.16 5.65
N ALA A 487 -13.57 -14.32 6.23
CA ALA A 487 -13.87 -14.44 7.66
C ALA A 487 -12.69 -13.98 8.52
N ASN A 488 -11.45 -14.40 8.18
CA ASN A 488 -10.27 -13.99 8.91
C ASN A 488 -10.10 -12.46 8.92
N LYS A 489 -10.21 -11.82 7.74
CA LYS A 489 -10.03 -10.37 7.61
C LYS A 489 -11.17 -9.54 8.18
N LEU A 490 -12.37 -10.08 8.27
CA LEU A 490 -13.49 -9.44 8.96
C LEU A 490 -13.41 -9.57 10.49
N LEU A 491 -12.85 -10.67 11.00
CA LEU A 491 -12.69 -10.90 12.44
C LEU A 491 -11.47 -10.18 13.02
N GLU A 492 -10.41 -10.03 12.23
CA GLU A 492 -9.12 -9.45 12.65
C GLU A 492 -9.24 -8.09 13.36
N PRO A 493 -10.02 -7.09 12.85
CA PRO A 493 -10.18 -5.81 13.53
C PRO A 493 -10.93 -5.87 14.86
N ALA A 494 -11.83 -6.85 15.02
CA ALA A 494 -12.67 -6.97 16.22
C ALA A 494 -11.98 -7.71 17.36
N ILE A 495 -11.26 -8.78 17.07
CA ILE A 495 -10.71 -9.70 18.09
C ILE A 495 -9.19 -9.94 17.93
N GLY A 496 -8.56 -9.31 16.95
CA GLY A 496 -7.14 -9.50 16.64
C GLY A 496 -6.85 -10.74 15.78
N ALA A 497 -5.69 -10.73 15.12
CA ALA A 497 -5.31 -11.75 14.13
C ALA A 497 -5.17 -13.16 14.74
N VAL A 498 -4.61 -13.27 15.95
CA VAL A 498 -4.37 -14.57 16.60
C VAL A 498 -5.67 -15.21 17.09
N LEU A 499 -6.48 -14.45 17.81
CA LEU A 499 -7.77 -14.93 18.31
C LEU A 499 -8.74 -15.23 17.16
N GLY A 500 -8.70 -14.45 16.08
CA GLY A 500 -9.47 -14.70 14.87
C GLY A 500 -9.15 -16.07 14.25
N LYS A 501 -7.87 -16.40 14.11
CA LYS A 501 -7.44 -17.72 13.61
C LYS A 501 -7.86 -18.86 14.53
N ILE A 502 -7.73 -18.70 15.85
CA ILE A 502 -8.15 -19.73 16.83
C ILE A 502 -9.67 -19.95 16.72
N LEU A 503 -10.46 -18.89 16.65
CA LEU A 503 -11.91 -18.99 16.54
C LEU A 503 -12.34 -19.70 15.24
N LEU A 504 -11.67 -19.37 14.11
CA LEU A 504 -11.91 -20.07 12.85
C LEU A 504 -11.53 -21.55 12.92
N LEU A 505 -10.42 -21.89 13.58
CA LEU A 505 -10.01 -23.28 13.78
C LEU A 505 -11.06 -24.05 14.59
N VAL A 506 -11.52 -23.49 15.70
CA VAL A 506 -12.58 -24.08 16.53
C VAL A 506 -13.88 -24.25 15.72
N PHE A 507 -14.25 -23.22 14.95
CA PHE A 507 -15.42 -23.29 14.06
C PHE A 507 -15.31 -24.47 13.07
N ILE A 508 -14.15 -24.65 12.45
CA ILE A 508 -13.93 -25.74 11.49
C ILE A 508 -13.97 -27.09 12.17
N ILE A 509 -13.39 -27.24 13.37
CA ILE A 509 -13.47 -28.48 14.14
C ILE A 509 -14.93 -28.85 14.41
N LEU A 510 -15.74 -27.91 14.87
CA LEU A 510 -17.16 -28.12 15.11
C LEU A 510 -17.94 -28.40 13.81
N PHE A 511 -17.57 -27.73 12.71
CA PHE A 511 -18.16 -27.98 11.40
C PHE A 511 -17.89 -29.39 10.89
N ILE A 512 -16.63 -29.88 11.01
CA ILE A 512 -16.24 -31.25 10.58
C ILE A 512 -16.98 -32.30 11.40
N GLN A 513 -17.20 -32.11 12.70
CA GLN A 513 -17.99 -33.04 13.52
C GLN A 513 -19.41 -33.22 12.98
N LYS A 514 -20.02 -32.17 12.43
CA LYS A 514 -21.35 -32.24 11.80
C LYS A 514 -21.33 -32.66 10.33
N ARG A 515 -20.28 -32.30 9.59
CA ARG A 515 -20.11 -32.56 8.15
C ARG A 515 -18.69 -33.05 7.84
N PRO A 516 -18.37 -34.31 8.15
CA PRO A 516 -17.00 -34.86 8.02
C PRO A 516 -16.47 -34.85 6.57
N ARG A 517 -17.36 -34.76 5.57
CA ARG A 517 -16.99 -34.72 4.14
C ARG A 517 -16.79 -33.28 3.60
N GLY A 518 -16.85 -32.26 4.44
CA GLY A 518 -16.78 -30.85 4.02
C GLY A 518 -18.04 -30.35 3.31
N LEU A 519 -17.93 -29.17 2.67
CA LEU A 519 -19.05 -28.54 1.94
C LEU A 519 -19.42 -29.30 0.67
N PHE A 520 -18.43 -29.81 -0.08
CA PHE A 520 -18.59 -30.48 -1.37
C PHE A 520 -18.02 -31.89 -1.35
N ALA A 521 -18.78 -32.82 -0.81
CA ALA A 521 -18.38 -34.22 -0.80
C ALA A 521 -18.27 -34.79 -2.21
N LEU A 522 -17.17 -35.46 -2.54
CA LEU A 522 -17.06 -36.26 -3.76
C LEU A 522 -18.01 -37.48 -3.64
N LYS A 523 -18.94 -37.60 -4.59
CA LYS A 523 -19.80 -38.79 -4.70
C LYS A 523 -18.98 -39.98 -5.22
N GLY A 524 -19.00 -41.11 -4.51
CA GLY A 524 -18.43 -42.38 -4.98
C GLY A 524 -17.11 -42.81 -4.34
N ARG A 525 -16.49 -42.03 -3.46
CA ARG A 525 -15.36 -42.50 -2.65
C ARG A 525 -15.89 -43.32 -1.48
N ALA A 526 -15.62 -44.63 -1.44
CA ALA A 526 -15.83 -45.42 -0.23
C ALA A 526 -14.92 -44.84 0.85
N VAL A 527 -15.50 -44.20 1.86
CA VAL A 527 -14.79 -43.86 3.09
C VAL A 527 -14.61 -45.23 3.77
N GLU A 528 -13.40 -45.74 3.74
CA GLU A 528 -13.05 -46.84 4.64
C GLU A 528 -13.29 -46.33 6.06
N ALA A 529 -14.30 -46.94 6.72
CA ALA A 529 -14.67 -46.71 8.11
C ALA A 529 -13.57 -47.27 9.03
#